data_ab9dd15a6ecd3c4fb4ed3357b1fbf0ae
#
_entry.id   ab9dd15a6ecd3c4fb4ed3357b1fbf0ae
#
_cell.length_a   1.000
_cell.length_b   1.000
_cell.length_c   1.000
_cell.angle_alpha   90.00
_cell.angle_beta   90.00
_cell.angle_gamma   90.00
#
_symmetry.space_group_name_H-M   'P 1'
#
loop_
_entity.id
_entity.type
_entity.pdbx_description
1 polymer ?
#
loop_
_entity_poly.entity_id
_entity_poly.type
_entity_poly.pdbx_seq_one_letter_code
_entity_poly.pdbx_strand_id
1 'polypeptide(L)'
;MDEQKLAGKYNFDKDMLKIIIESIPGNVFFKDTECRYQMVSHVCDELNCGGNNGILGKTDLEVQKDPDLAKFYYNDDMKIIETRKGSHYISEMVFGGISFYYEITKQPVMDAQGNVCGVIGLVTDVTEFRRLQDKLKGISNTDLLTGVYNRNYFEQRIAEVSQTDYSGATVIMSDTNGLKYLNDHFGHTAGDELLKESAIIMKEVLGDSGEIMRIGGDEFIALCFHCTEEMCKEFIAQIKDKEKTRTGFRFPISNAYGYAAITSLDQSLYAAIAGAEKMMYQDKVNFKENYLVKLIEMAQKDF
;
A
#
# COMPACT_ATOMS: atom_id res chain seq x y z
N MET A 1 2.93 27.37 40.31
CA MET A 1 2.35 28.56 39.63
C MET A 1 0.86 28.46 39.83
N ASP A 2 0.28 29.44 40.54
CA ASP A 2 -1.03 29.36 41.17
C ASP A 2 -2.16 29.25 40.13
N GLU A 3 -2.85 28.10 40.02
CA GLU A 3 -4.00 27.88 39.14
C GLU A 3 -5.12 28.93 39.33
N GLN A 4 -5.25 29.47 40.52
CA GLN A 4 -6.18 30.54 40.82
C GLN A 4 -5.85 31.89 40.16
N LYS A 5 -4.57 32.14 39.76
CA LYS A 5 -4.17 33.37 39.06
C LYS A 5 -4.45 33.35 37.56
N LEU A 6 -4.58 32.17 36.95
CA LEU A 6 -4.97 32.05 35.54
C LEU A 6 -6.48 32.15 35.32
N ALA A 7 -7.29 31.66 36.26
CA ALA A 7 -8.75 31.65 36.16
C ALA A 7 -9.40 33.06 36.20
N GLY A 8 -8.68 34.08 36.66
CA GLY A 8 -9.22 35.45 36.75
C GLY A 8 -8.87 36.37 35.57
N LYS A 9 -8.06 35.92 34.60
CA LYS A 9 -7.57 36.78 33.52
C LYS A 9 -8.38 36.67 32.22
N TYR A 10 -9.08 35.58 32.01
CA TYR A 10 -9.91 35.37 30.82
C TYR A 10 -11.22 34.71 31.23
N ASN A 11 -12.33 35.44 31.07
CA ASN A 11 -13.65 34.84 31.18
C ASN A 11 -14.01 34.25 29.81
N PHE A 12 -13.88 32.94 29.67
CA PHE A 12 -14.26 32.23 28.45
C PHE A 12 -15.79 32.07 28.45
N ASP A 13 -16.48 33.11 28.02
CA ASP A 13 -17.91 33.04 27.73
C ASP A 13 -18.16 32.36 26.36
N LYS A 14 -19.43 32.15 26.04
CA LYS A 14 -19.84 31.49 24.80
C LYS A 14 -19.31 32.23 23.54
N ASP A 15 -19.21 33.55 23.60
CA ASP A 15 -18.76 34.37 22.47
C ASP A 15 -17.29 34.23 22.25
N MET A 16 -16.48 34.14 23.29
CA MET A 16 -15.05 33.91 23.21
C MET A 16 -14.74 32.50 22.65
N LEU A 17 -15.45 31.44 23.07
CA LEU A 17 -15.31 30.09 22.54
C LEU A 17 -15.66 30.03 21.05
N LYS A 18 -16.69 30.76 20.64
CA LYS A 18 -17.07 30.88 19.23
C LYS A 18 -15.95 31.54 18.42
N ILE A 19 -15.40 32.66 18.87
CA ILE A 19 -14.31 33.35 18.22
C ILE A 19 -13.08 32.44 18.09
N ILE A 20 -12.74 31.65 19.13
CA ILE A 20 -11.63 30.70 19.12
C ILE A 20 -11.86 29.65 18.04
N ILE A 21 -13.03 29.01 17.99
CA ILE A 21 -13.35 27.98 17.01
C ILE A 21 -13.37 28.55 15.58
N GLU A 22 -13.99 29.71 15.39
CA GLU A 22 -14.02 30.39 14.08
C GLU A 22 -12.65 30.81 13.58
N SER A 23 -11.71 31.10 14.49
CA SER A 23 -10.34 31.49 14.12
C SER A 23 -9.42 30.31 13.77
N ILE A 24 -9.85 29.05 14.00
CA ILE A 24 -9.05 27.86 13.66
C ILE A 24 -9.02 27.69 12.13
N PRO A 25 -7.84 27.65 11.49
CA PRO A 25 -7.72 27.51 10.04
C PRO A 25 -7.91 26.02 9.62
N GLY A 26 -8.99 25.40 10.05
CA GLY A 26 -9.30 23.98 9.79
C GLY A 26 -10.81 23.75 9.93
N ASN A 27 -11.27 22.60 9.42
CA ASN A 27 -12.65 22.18 9.53
C ASN A 27 -12.88 21.57 10.92
N VAL A 28 -13.32 22.40 11.88
CA VAL A 28 -13.60 22.02 13.26
C VAL A 28 -15.07 22.25 13.57
N PHE A 29 -15.67 21.33 14.29
CA PHE A 29 -17.05 21.42 14.74
C PHE A 29 -17.22 20.86 16.16
N PHE A 30 -18.25 21.38 16.86
CA PHE A 30 -18.77 20.80 18.08
C PHE A 30 -20.26 20.54 17.94
N LYS A 31 -20.68 19.31 18.29
CA LYS A 31 -22.07 18.86 18.33
C LYS A 31 -22.47 18.51 19.76
N ASP A 32 -23.74 18.74 20.12
CA ASP A 32 -24.30 18.31 21.38
C ASP A 32 -24.58 16.80 21.44
N THR A 33 -25.21 16.33 22.51
CA THR A 33 -25.60 14.93 22.74
C THR A 33 -26.72 14.44 21.82
N GLU A 34 -27.41 15.34 21.10
CA GLU A 34 -28.37 15.02 20.03
C GLU A 34 -27.72 15.04 18.63
N CYS A 35 -26.38 15.10 18.58
CA CYS A 35 -25.58 15.21 17.36
C CYS A 35 -25.89 16.46 16.51
N ARG A 36 -26.38 17.56 17.15
CA ARG A 36 -26.65 18.81 16.47
C ARG A 36 -25.44 19.73 16.53
N TYR A 37 -25.08 20.31 15.41
CA TYR A 37 -23.99 21.28 15.30
C TYR A 37 -24.27 22.51 16.16
N GLN A 38 -23.45 22.77 17.18
CA GLN A 38 -23.56 23.91 18.09
C GLN A 38 -22.50 24.98 17.80
N MET A 39 -21.32 24.59 17.33
CA MET A 39 -20.25 25.49 16.94
C MET A 39 -19.52 24.88 15.74
N VAL A 40 -19.10 25.73 14.80
CA VAL A 40 -18.34 25.35 13.61
C VAL A 40 -17.30 26.40 13.29
N SER A 41 -16.14 25.98 12.77
CA SER A 41 -15.17 26.90 12.20
C SER A 41 -15.71 27.50 10.90
N HIS A 42 -15.13 28.63 10.48
CA HIS A 42 -15.46 29.23 9.19
C HIS A 42 -15.30 28.25 8.02
N VAL A 43 -14.20 27.49 8.01
CA VAL A 43 -13.93 26.45 6.99
C VAL A 43 -15.01 25.37 6.98
N CYS A 44 -15.47 24.93 8.18
CA CYS A 44 -16.54 23.94 8.27
C CYS A 44 -17.86 24.43 7.66
N ASP A 45 -18.21 25.67 7.95
CA ASP A 45 -19.45 26.29 7.48
C ASP A 45 -19.41 26.54 5.95
N GLU A 46 -18.29 27.01 5.42
CA GLU A 46 -18.10 27.20 3.98
C GLU A 46 -18.23 25.89 3.19
N LEU A 47 -17.58 24.81 3.65
CA LEU A 47 -17.62 23.52 2.97
C LEU A 47 -19.00 22.87 2.97
N ASN A 48 -19.80 23.07 4.02
CA ASN A 48 -21.08 22.41 4.16
C ASN A 48 -22.29 23.26 3.69
N CYS A 49 -22.23 24.59 3.83
CA CYS A 49 -23.36 25.46 3.58
C CYS A 49 -23.03 26.78 2.87
N GLY A 50 -21.83 26.97 2.37
CA GLY A 50 -21.43 28.21 1.67
C GLY A 50 -21.33 29.44 2.59
N GLY A 51 -20.99 29.27 3.87
CA GLY A 51 -20.61 30.36 4.77
C GLY A 51 -21.75 31.12 5.47
N ASN A 52 -22.94 30.53 5.61
CA ASN A 52 -24.11 31.19 6.20
C ASN A 52 -24.57 30.61 7.53
N ASN A 53 -23.72 29.93 8.29
CA ASN A 53 -24.08 29.19 9.52
C ASN A 53 -25.30 28.26 9.34
N GLY A 54 -25.52 27.78 8.14
CA GLY A 54 -26.71 27.03 7.75
C GLY A 54 -26.80 25.63 8.32
N ILE A 55 -25.73 25.12 8.96
CA ILE A 55 -25.71 23.81 9.61
C ILE A 55 -25.96 23.85 11.10
N LEU A 56 -25.90 25.02 11.75
CA LEU A 56 -26.12 25.13 13.18
C LEU A 56 -27.52 24.65 13.57
N GLY A 57 -27.58 23.86 14.62
CA GLY A 57 -28.81 23.24 15.14
C GLY A 57 -29.28 22.00 14.34
N LYS A 58 -28.63 21.66 13.25
CA LYS A 58 -28.95 20.47 12.41
C LYS A 58 -28.01 19.32 12.72
N THR A 59 -28.46 18.12 12.38
CA THR A 59 -27.66 16.89 12.40
C THR A 59 -27.06 16.60 11.00
N ASP A 60 -26.13 15.62 10.90
CA ASP A 60 -25.63 15.15 9.60
C ASP A 60 -26.75 14.65 8.69
N LEU A 61 -27.78 14.01 9.28
CA LEU A 61 -28.93 13.49 8.52
C LEU A 61 -29.72 14.60 7.81
N GLU A 62 -29.61 15.85 8.29
CA GLU A 62 -30.30 17.01 7.73
C GLU A 62 -29.41 17.84 6.80
N VAL A 63 -28.09 17.66 6.87
CA VAL A 63 -27.10 18.48 6.15
C VAL A 63 -26.46 17.74 4.97
N GLN A 64 -26.09 16.46 5.17
CA GLN A 64 -25.37 15.70 4.16
C GLN A 64 -26.28 15.31 3.00
N LYS A 65 -25.75 15.47 1.77
CA LYS A 65 -26.48 15.11 0.54
C LYS A 65 -26.52 13.60 0.30
N ASP A 66 -25.51 12.89 0.76
CA ASP A 66 -25.42 11.43 0.66
C ASP A 66 -26.05 10.81 1.92
N PRO A 67 -27.16 10.07 1.80
CA PRO A 67 -27.87 9.50 2.96
C PRO A 67 -27.06 8.43 3.72
N ASP A 68 -26.19 7.69 3.03
CA ASP A 68 -25.39 6.64 3.65
C ASP A 68 -24.23 7.25 4.43
N LEU A 69 -23.60 8.28 3.89
CA LEU A 69 -22.58 9.07 4.58
C LEU A 69 -23.18 9.83 5.78
N ALA A 70 -24.38 10.39 5.63
CA ALA A 70 -25.10 11.04 6.71
C ALA A 70 -25.34 10.09 7.90
N LYS A 71 -25.83 8.89 7.62
CA LYS A 71 -26.04 7.85 8.63
C LYS A 71 -24.74 7.39 9.28
N PHE A 72 -23.68 7.24 8.49
CA PHE A 72 -22.38 6.84 9.00
C PHE A 72 -21.86 7.85 10.02
N TYR A 73 -21.86 9.15 9.69
CA TYR A 73 -21.39 10.21 10.59
C TYR A 73 -22.25 10.34 11.86
N TYR A 74 -23.57 10.27 11.71
CA TYR A 74 -24.49 10.32 12.84
C TYR A 74 -24.29 9.12 13.79
N ASN A 75 -24.18 7.91 13.27
CA ASN A 75 -23.97 6.71 14.06
C ASN A 75 -22.59 6.69 14.75
N ASP A 76 -21.56 7.24 14.10
CA ASP A 76 -20.23 7.38 14.70
C ASP A 76 -20.27 8.35 15.89
N ASP A 77 -20.94 9.51 15.75
CA ASP A 77 -21.13 10.47 16.85
C ASP A 77 -21.90 9.84 18.03
N MET A 78 -23.01 9.15 17.76
CA MET A 78 -23.77 8.43 18.79
C MET A 78 -22.93 7.38 19.51
N LYS A 79 -22.13 6.62 18.78
CA LYS A 79 -21.20 5.63 19.36
C LYS A 79 -20.17 6.28 20.28
N ILE A 80 -19.62 7.44 19.90
CA ILE A 80 -18.69 8.21 20.74
C ILE A 80 -19.36 8.63 22.03
N ILE A 81 -20.61 9.14 21.97
CA ILE A 81 -21.38 9.56 23.14
C ILE A 81 -21.64 8.38 24.08
N GLU A 82 -22.06 7.24 23.54
CA GLU A 82 -22.36 6.04 24.31
C GLU A 82 -21.12 5.40 24.94
N THR A 83 -20.05 5.25 24.14
CA THR A 83 -18.84 4.52 24.56
C THR A 83 -17.83 5.39 25.28
N ARG A 84 -17.93 6.70 25.18
CA ARG A 84 -16.97 7.70 25.67
C ARG A 84 -15.57 7.55 25.06
N LYS A 85 -15.48 6.94 23.89
CA LYS A 85 -14.21 6.73 23.15
C LYS A 85 -14.27 7.49 21.84
N GLY A 86 -13.20 8.22 21.53
CA GLY A 86 -13.07 8.91 20.25
C GLY A 86 -12.97 7.96 19.07
N SER A 87 -13.17 8.49 17.88
CA SER A 87 -12.94 7.81 16.59
C SER A 87 -11.88 8.55 15.78
N HIS A 88 -11.17 7.78 14.95
CA HIS A 88 -10.18 8.30 14.00
C HIS A 88 -10.19 7.42 12.75
N TYR A 89 -10.42 8.03 11.58
CA TYR A 89 -10.46 7.34 10.31
C TYR A 89 -10.22 8.29 9.14
N ILE A 90 -9.98 7.71 7.96
CA ILE A 90 -9.89 8.47 6.71
C ILE A 90 -11.11 8.13 5.86
N SER A 91 -11.82 9.17 5.41
CA SER A 91 -12.96 9.09 4.52
C SER A 91 -12.54 9.50 3.12
N GLU A 92 -12.93 8.74 2.11
CA GLU A 92 -12.81 9.11 0.70
C GLU A 92 -14.13 9.71 0.23
N MET A 93 -14.05 10.87 -0.43
CA MET A 93 -15.18 11.53 -1.07
C MET A 93 -14.87 11.75 -2.54
N VAL A 94 -15.80 11.40 -3.43
CA VAL A 94 -15.63 11.56 -4.88
C VAL A 94 -16.48 12.72 -5.36
N PHE A 95 -15.84 13.76 -5.89
CA PHE A 95 -16.49 14.92 -6.50
C PHE A 95 -16.06 15.04 -7.96
N GLY A 96 -17.02 14.98 -8.89
CA GLY A 96 -16.72 15.10 -10.32
C GLY A 96 -15.75 14.05 -10.87
N GLY A 97 -15.71 12.85 -10.26
CA GLY A 97 -14.79 11.79 -10.63
C GLY A 97 -13.37 11.94 -10.04
N ILE A 98 -13.17 12.91 -9.13
CA ILE A 98 -11.91 13.12 -8.43
C ILE A 98 -12.07 12.72 -6.97
N SER A 99 -11.16 11.87 -6.47
CA SER A 99 -11.11 11.45 -5.07
C SER A 99 -10.42 12.49 -4.20
N PHE A 100 -11.04 12.81 -3.09
CA PHE A 100 -10.52 13.62 -2.00
C PHE A 100 -10.48 12.76 -0.73
N TYR A 101 -9.43 12.91 0.08
CA TYR A 101 -9.23 12.15 1.30
C TYR A 101 -9.22 13.06 2.51
N TYR A 102 -10.13 12.81 3.44
CA TYR A 102 -10.28 13.57 4.67
C TYR A 102 -9.96 12.71 5.89
N GLU A 103 -8.98 13.13 6.67
CA GLU A 103 -8.69 12.55 7.97
C GLU A 103 -9.63 13.16 9.00
N ILE A 104 -10.42 12.31 9.65
CA ILE A 104 -11.45 12.71 10.61
C ILE A 104 -11.07 12.18 11.98
N THR A 105 -10.92 13.09 12.94
CA THR A 105 -10.69 12.77 14.35
C THR A 105 -11.81 13.35 15.16
N LYS A 106 -12.50 12.52 15.95
CA LYS A 106 -13.59 12.94 16.83
C LYS A 106 -13.31 12.48 18.25
N GLN A 107 -13.65 13.34 19.22
CA GLN A 107 -13.48 13.08 20.66
C GLN A 107 -14.73 13.48 21.44
N PRO A 108 -15.10 12.72 22.49
CA PRO A 108 -16.15 13.15 23.40
C PRO A 108 -15.70 14.37 24.22
N VAL A 109 -16.56 15.31 24.38
CA VAL A 109 -16.39 16.45 25.32
C VAL A 109 -17.11 16.12 26.60
N MET A 110 -16.38 16.20 27.73
CA MET A 110 -16.90 15.86 29.07
C MET A 110 -17.10 17.10 29.90
N ASP A 111 -18.15 17.12 30.74
CA ASP A 111 -18.32 18.13 31.81
C ASP A 111 -17.40 17.81 33.01
N ALA A 112 -17.40 18.70 33.99
CA ALA A 112 -16.62 18.53 35.23
C ALA A 112 -17.07 17.33 36.07
N GLN A 113 -18.24 16.78 35.83
CA GLN A 113 -18.82 15.62 36.50
C GLN A 113 -18.52 14.31 35.73
N GLY A 114 -17.89 14.41 34.55
CA GLY A 114 -17.55 13.27 33.67
C GLY A 114 -18.71 12.80 32.79
N ASN A 115 -19.76 13.60 32.62
CA ASN A 115 -20.84 13.32 31.67
C ASN A 115 -20.44 13.86 30.30
N VAL A 116 -20.83 13.13 29.24
CA VAL A 116 -20.61 13.58 27.85
C VAL A 116 -21.58 14.74 27.56
N CYS A 117 -21.04 15.89 27.18
CA CYS A 117 -21.84 17.05 26.70
C CYS A 117 -21.89 17.17 25.21
N GLY A 118 -21.12 16.38 24.49
CA GLY A 118 -21.13 16.39 23.04
C GLY A 118 -19.86 15.79 22.41
N VAL A 119 -19.70 16.05 21.13
CA VAL A 119 -18.57 15.55 20.33
C VAL A 119 -17.88 16.72 19.65
N ILE A 120 -16.57 16.82 19.79
CA ILE A 120 -15.74 17.71 18.98
C ILE A 120 -15.08 16.91 17.85
N GLY A 121 -15.08 17.47 16.65
CA GLY A 121 -14.43 16.86 15.48
C GLY A 121 -13.50 17.82 14.79
N LEU A 122 -12.40 17.26 14.26
CA LEU A 122 -11.44 17.89 13.38
C LEU A 122 -11.40 17.09 12.07
N VAL A 123 -11.56 17.78 10.96
CA VAL A 123 -11.47 17.20 9.61
C VAL A 123 -10.33 17.90 8.85
N THR A 124 -9.36 17.13 8.41
CA THR A 124 -8.19 17.62 7.69
C THR A 124 -8.17 17.04 6.27
N ASP A 125 -8.07 17.89 5.26
CA ASP A 125 -7.83 17.43 3.89
C ASP A 125 -6.38 16.92 3.77
N VAL A 126 -6.24 15.61 3.53
CA VAL A 126 -4.96 14.93 3.37
C VAL A 126 -4.73 14.46 1.93
N THR A 127 -5.54 14.97 0.98
CA THR A 127 -5.52 14.56 -0.43
C THR A 127 -4.15 14.80 -1.07
N GLU A 128 -3.60 15.99 -0.93
CA GLU A 128 -2.28 16.32 -1.50
C GLU A 128 -1.16 15.51 -0.84
N PHE A 129 -1.21 15.38 0.47
CA PHE A 129 -0.24 14.57 1.22
C PHE A 129 -0.24 13.11 0.73
N ARG A 130 -1.40 12.50 0.56
CA ARG A 130 -1.52 11.14 0.00
C ARG A 130 -1.02 11.06 -1.44
N ARG A 131 -1.41 11.99 -2.29
CA ARG A 131 -0.93 12.05 -3.68
C ARG A 131 0.59 12.19 -3.77
N LEU A 132 1.19 12.97 -2.88
CA LEU A 132 2.64 13.11 -2.79
C LEU A 132 3.30 11.83 -2.26
N GLN A 133 2.71 11.19 -1.25
CA GLN A 133 3.18 9.88 -0.78
C GLN A 133 3.11 8.81 -1.88
N ASP A 134 2.01 8.76 -2.64
CA ASP A 134 1.84 7.80 -3.73
C ASP A 134 2.80 8.12 -4.89
N LYS A 135 3.03 9.39 -5.20
CA LYS A 135 4.08 9.81 -6.14
C LYS A 135 5.48 9.41 -5.67
N LEU A 136 5.80 9.60 -4.38
CA LEU A 136 7.10 9.19 -3.82
C LEU A 136 7.25 7.66 -3.82
N LYS A 137 6.19 6.90 -3.55
CA LYS A 137 6.17 5.44 -3.73
C LYS A 137 6.28 5.04 -5.20
N GLY A 138 5.68 5.80 -6.12
CA GLY A 138 5.72 5.58 -7.56
C GLY A 138 7.06 5.95 -8.22
N ILE A 139 7.84 6.86 -7.62
CA ILE A 139 9.17 7.26 -8.13
C ILE A 139 10.21 6.16 -7.88
N SER A 140 10.03 5.29 -6.89
CA SER A 140 10.89 4.14 -6.69
C SER A 140 10.38 2.96 -7.53
N ASN A 141 10.89 2.84 -8.76
CA ASN A 141 10.62 1.68 -9.63
C ASN A 141 11.53 0.49 -9.32
N THR A 142 12.35 0.56 -8.29
CA THR A 142 13.30 -0.48 -7.92
C THR A 142 12.92 -1.17 -6.61
N ASP A 143 13.16 -2.47 -6.51
CA ASP A 143 13.09 -3.22 -5.26
C ASP A 143 14.35 -2.94 -4.43
N LEU A 144 14.17 -2.39 -3.23
CA LEU A 144 15.27 -1.93 -2.37
C LEU A 144 16.17 -3.07 -1.89
N LEU A 145 15.68 -4.31 -1.85
CA LEU A 145 16.45 -5.45 -1.44
C LEU A 145 17.37 -5.95 -2.55
N THR A 146 16.80 -6.14 -3.73
CA THR A 146 17.47 -6.86 -4.84
C THR A 146 18.02 -5.93 -5.92
N GLY A 147 17.57 -4.66 -5.94
CA GLY A 147 17.99 -3.67 -6.94
C GLY A 147 17.53 -3.99 -8.38
N VAL A 148 16.60 -4.94 -8.57
CA VAL A 148 15.81 -5.09 -9.81
C VAL A 148 14.60 -4.16 -9.76
N TYR A 149 13.82 -4.09 -10.82
CA TYR A 149 12.57 -3.33 -10.77
C TYR A 149 11.58 -3.98 -9.78
N ASN A 150 10.64 -3.20 -9.24
CA ASN A 150 9.63 -3.68 -8.30
C ASN A 150 8.28 -3.94 -8.99
N ARG A 151 7.30 -4.39 -8.20
CA ARG A 151 5.93 -4.65 -8.65
C ARG A 151 5.26 -3.42 -9.28
N ASN A 152 5.55 -2.23 -8.76
CA ASN A 152 4.97 -0.99 -9.30
C ASN A 152 5.44 -0.72 -10.74
N TYR A 153 6.73 -0.91 -11.01
CA TYR A 153 7.26 -0.86 -12.38
C TYR A 153 6.61 -1.90 -13.29
N PHE A 154 6.43 -3.13 -12.80
CA PHE A 154 5.75 -4.18 -13.53
C PHE A 154 4.32 -3.78 -13.94
N GLU A 155 3.52 -3.24 -13.02
CA GLU A 155 2.15 -2.81 -13.29
C GLU A 155 2.11 -1.66 -14.32
N GLN A 156 3.03 -0.69 -14.22
CA GLN A 156 3.17 0.37 -15.22
C GLN A 156 3.56 -0.20 -16.59
N ARG A 157 4.51 -1.11 -16.61
CA ARG A 157 5.03 -1.71 -17.85
C ARG A 157 3.97 -2.54 -18.57
N ILE A 158 3.15 -3.31 -17.85
CA ILE A 158 2.01 -4.01 -18.42
C ILE A 158 1.02 -3.05 -19.07
N ALA A 159 0.71 -1.93 -18.42
CA ALA A 159 -0.22 -0.94 -18.96
C ALA A 159 0.30 -0.30 -20.26
N GLU A 160 1.61 -0.05 -20.37
CA GLU A 160 2.27 0.43 -21.58
C GLU A 160 2.28 -0.64 -22.69
N VAL A 161 2.64 -1.88 -22.31
CA VAL A 161 2.74 -3.04 -23.21
C VAL A 161 1.40 -3.36 -23.84
N SER A 162 0.28 -3.24 -23.11
CA SER A 162 -1.04 -3.49 -23.67
C SER A 162 -1.48 -2.49 -24.76
N GLN A 163 -0.73 -1.39 -24.96
CA GLN A 163 -1.02 -0.36 -25.96
C GLN A 163 -0.09 -0.40 -27.20
N THR A 164 0.92 -1.26 -27.19
CA THR A 164 1.95 -1.34 -28.24
C THR A 164 2.08 -2.77 -28.77
N ASP A 165 2.66 -2.93 -29.98
CA ASP A 165 2.97 -4.25 -30.54
C ASP A 165 4.19 -4.85 -29.83
N TYR A 166 3.97 -5.96 -29.13
CA TYR A 166 5.00 -6.74 -28.45
C TYR A 166 5.17 -8.14 -29.02
N SER A 167 4.76 -8.34 -30.28
CA SER A 167 5.09 -9.57 -31.00
C SER A 167 6.61 -9.76 -31.00
N GLY A 168 7.06 -10.94 -30.53
CA GLY A 168 8.49 -11.22 -30.34
C GLY A 168 9.05 -10.91 -28.95
N ALA A 169 8.22 -10.52 -27.97
CA ALA A 169 8.62 -10.52 -26.57
C ALA A 169 8.35 -11.88 -25.91
N THR A 170 9.13 -12.20 -24.90
CA THR A 170 8.95 -13.41 -24.09
C THR A 170 8.96 -13.03 -22.61
N VAL A 171 8.06 -13.67 -21.87
CA VAL A 171 7.98 -13.57 -20.41
C VAL A 171 8.73 -14.74 -19.79
N ILE A 172 9.58 -14.46 -18.81
CA ILE A 172 10.19 -15.48 -17.93
C ILE A 172 9.67 -15.24 -16.52
N MET A 173 9.03 -16.25 -15.91
CA MET A 173 8.64 -16.26 -14.50
C MET A 173 9.66 -17.07 -13.70
N SER A 174 9.96 -16.62 -12.50
CA SER A 174 10.85 -17.32 -11.57
C SER A 174 10.35 -17.25 -10.15
N ASP A 175 10.54 -18.33 -9.39
CA ASP A 175 10.23 -18.45 -7.97
C ASP A 175 11.42 -19.07 -7.24
N THR A 176 11.88 -18.38 -6.17
CA THR A 176 13.07 -18.81 -5.42
C THR A 176 12.73 -19.96 -4.47
N ASN A 177 13.33 -21.11 -4.70
CA ASN A 177 13.08 -22.31 -3.92
C ASN A 177 13.66 -22.20 -2.51
N GLY A 178 12.89 -22.68 -1.53
CA GLY A 178 13.35 -22.85 -0.15
C GLY A 178 13.54 -21.57 0.66
N LEU A 179 13.09 -20.40 0.19
CA LEU A 179 13.20 -19.14 0.91
C LEU A 179 12.63 -19.23 2.33
N LYS A 180 11.43 -19.82 2.46
CA LYS A 180 10.82 -20.00 3.78
C LYS A 180 11.67 -20.88 4.69
N TYR A 181 12.19 -22.01 4.19
CA TYR A 181 13.05 -22.87 4.99
C TYR A 181 14.32 -22.14 5.45
N LEU A 182 14.93 -21.37 4.58
CA LEU A 182 16.13 -20.60 4.89
C LEU A 182 15.84 -19.54 5.97
N ASN A 183 14.74 -18.81 5.85
CA ASN A 183 14.30 -17.82 6.83
C ASN A 183 14.05 -18.45 8.21
N ASP A 184 13.35 -19.58 8.24
CA ASP A 184 12.95 -20.24 9.48
C ASP A 184 14.15 -20.85 10.24
N HIS A 185 15.22 -21.29 9.54
CA HIS A 185 16.38 -21.96 10.13
C HIS A 185 17.62 -21.09 10.27
N PHE A 186 17.81 -20.11 9.36
CA PHE A 186 19.02 -19.28 9.32
C PHE A 186 18.73 -17.77 9.44
N GLY A 187 17.45 -17.42 9.61
CA GLY A 187 16.99 -16.05 9.79
C GLY A 187 16.78 -15.29 8.46
N HIS A 188 16.04 -14.19 8.54
CA HIS A 188 15.65 -13.38 7.38
C HIS A 188 16.84 -12.83 6.58
N THR A 189 17.96 -12.55 7.23
CA THR A 189 19.18 -12.11 6.54
C THR A 189 19.68 -13.11 5.49
N ALA A 190 19.61 -14.42 5.81
CA ALA A 190 20.01 -15.47 4.87
C ALA A 190 19.06 -15.57 3.68
N GLY A 191 17.76 -15.39 3.92
CA GLY A 191 16.77 -15.32 2.84
C GLY A 191 16.92 -14.08 1.97
N ASP A 192 17.22 -12.94 2.58
CA ASP A 192 17.50 -11.69 1.86
C ASP A 192 18.74 -11.82 0.94
N GLU A 193 19.79 -12.48 1.42
CA GLU A 193 20.98 -12.77 0.62
C GLU A 193 20.67 -13.73 -0.55
N LEU A 194 19.85 -14.77 -0.32
CA LEU A 194 19.41 -15.68 -1.39
C LEU A 194 18.66 -14.92 -2.50
N LEU A 195 17.76 -14.02 -2.14
CA LEU A 195 17.02 -13.20 -3.09
C LEU A 195 17.92 -12.26 -3.88
N LYS A 196 18.91 -11.63 -3.21
CA LYS A 196 19.92 -10.78 -3.87
C LYS A 196 20.75 -11.56 -4.88
N GLU A 197 21.25 -12.73 -4.49
CA GLU A 197 22.05 -13.58 -5.38
C GLU A 197 21.24 -14.08 -6.58
N SER A 198 19.99 -14.49 -6.37
CA SER A 198 19.09 -14.85 -7.47
C SER A 198 18.91 -13.71 -8.48
N ALA A 199 18.67 -12.50 -7.98
CA ALA A 199 18.53 -11.30 -8.82
C ALA A 199 19.83 -10.95 -9.58
N ILE A 200 20.99 -11.07 -8.91
CA ILE A 200 22.31 -10.83 -9.53
C ILE A 200 22.55 -11.80 -10.68
N ILE A 201 22.31 -13.10 -10.46
CA ILE A 201 22.49 -14.12 -11.50
C ILE A 201 21.58 -13.85 -12.71
N MET A 202 20.31 -13.52 -12.46
CA MET A 202 19.39 -13.17 -13.55
C MET A 202 19.88 -11.94 -14.33
N LYS A 203 20.36 -10.89 -13.64
CA LYS A 203 20.93 -9.70 -14.29
C LYS A 203 22.19 -10.02 -15.10
N GLU A 204 23.08 -10.84 -14.57
CA GLU A 204 24.32 -11.23 -15.25
C GLU A 204 24.06 -12.00 -16.56
N VAL A 205 22.96 -12.78 -16.62
CA VAL A 205 22.63 -13.58 -17.82
C VAL A 205 21.78 -12.80 -18.80
N LEU A 206 20.74 -12.12 -18.33
CA LEU A 206 19.81 -11.43 -19.22
C LEU A 206 20.39 -10.10 -19.74
N GLY A 207 21.24 -9.41 -18.96
CA GLY A 207 21.83 -8.13 -19.34
C GLY A 207 20.77 -7.13 -19.81
N ASP A 208 21.01 -6.54 -20.98
CA ASP A 208 20.10 -5.58 -21.63
C ASP A 208 18.97 -6.27 -22.42
N SER A 209 18.95 -7.60 -22.49
CA SER A 209 17.93 -8.36 -23.22
C SER A 209 16.61 -8.47 -22.47
N GLY A 210 16.57 -8.16 -21.17
CA GLY A 210 15.37 -8.29 -20.36
C GLY A 210 15.28 -7.32 -19.18
N GLU A 211 14.08 -6.85 -18.92
CA GLU A 211 13.74 -6.08 -17.73
C GLU A 211 13.31 -7.06 -16.63
N ILE A 212 14.04 -7.09 -15.52
CA ILE A 212 13.77 -8.01 -14.41
C ILE A 212 13.06 -7.26 -13.30
N MET A 213 11.95 -7.82 -12.82
CA MET A 213 11.10 -7.25 -11.77
C MET A 213 10.87 -8.28 -10.67
N ARG A 214 10.90 -7.84 -9.42
CA ARG A 214 10.43 -8.63 -8.28
C ARG A 214 8.98 -8.25 -7.98
N ILE A 215 8.06 -9.21 -8.14
CA ILE A 215 6.61 -9.00 -8.05
C ILE A 215 5.99 -9.55 -6.77
N GLY A 216 6.70 -10.39 -6.05
CA GLY A 216 6.29 -11.01 -4.80
C GLY A 216 7.46 -11.24 -3.85
N GLY A 217 7.23 -11.96 -2.77
CA GLY A 217 8.27 -12.28 -1.78
C GLY A 217 9.47 -13.02 -2.38
N ASP A 218 9.21 -14.09 -3.11
CA ASP A 218 10.15 -14.99 -3.77
C ASP A 218 9.99 -15.05 -5.29
N GLU A 219 9.09 -14.23 -5.86
CA GLU A 219 8.70 -14.26 -7.25
C GLU A 219 9.35 -13.15 -8.06
N PHE A 220 9.97 -13.53 -9.18
CA PHE A 220 10.51 -12.61 -10.17
C PHE A 220 9.85 -12.84 -11.52
N ILE A 221 9.78 -11.78 -12.32
CA ILE A 221 9.37 -11.81 -13.71
C ILE A 221 10.40 -11.05 -14.55
N ALA A 222 10.73 -11.56 -15.72
CA ALA A 222 11.51 -10.83 -16.70
C ALA A 222 10.72 -10.69 -18.01
N LEU A 223 10.71 -9.48 -18.56
CA LEU A 223 10.22 -9.18 -19.90
C LEU A 223 11.40 -9.08 -20.85
N CYS A 224 11.54 -10.06 -21.74
CA CYS A 224 12.62 -10.13 -22.70
C CYS A 224 12.11 -9.68 -24.07
N PHE A 225 12.69 -8.60 -24.60
CA PHE A 225 12.32 -8.04 -25.89
C PHE A 225 13.18 -8.63 -27.01
N HIS A 226 12.58 -8.83 -28.18
CA HIS A 226 13.26 -9.45 -29.35
C HIS A 226 13.91 -10.82 -29.01
N CYS A 227 13.25 -11.57 -28.15
CA CYS A 227 13.74 -12.83 -27.62
C CYS A 227 12.83 -13.98 -28.06
N THR A 228 13.41 -14.94 -28.78
CA THR A 228 12.70 -16.16 -29.15
C THR A 228 12.56 -17.12 -27.98
N GLU A 229 11.69 -18.11 -28.12
CA GLU A 229 11.51 -19.16 -27.11
C GLU A 229 12.82 -19.95 -26.89
N GLU A 230 13.60 -20.20 -27.97
CA GLU A 230 14.89 -20.86 -27.89
C GLU A 230 15.90 -20.05 -27.09
N MET A 231 16.00 -18.74 -27.33
CA MET A 231 16.86 -17.85 -26.54
C MET A 231 16.49 -17.87 -25.06
N CYS A 232 15.19 -17.88 -24.74
CA CYS A 232 14.76 -17.99 -23.35
C CYS A 232 15.15 -19.31 -22.69
N LYS A 233 15.06 -20.42 -23.41
CA LYS A 233 15.57 -21.73 -22.93
C LYS A 233 17.06 -21.66 -22.63
N GLU A 234 17.84 -21.04 -23.52
CA GLU A 234 19.28 -20.84 -23.34
C GLU A 234 19.57 -19.93 -22.11
N PHE A 235 18.87 -18.84 -21.95
CA PHE A 235 19.00 -17.98 -20.75
C PHE A 235 18.72 -18.75 -19.47
N ILE A 236 17.61 -19.50 -19.42
CA ILE A 236 17.27 -20.30 -18.24
C ILE A 236 18.33 -21.37 -17.97
N ALA A 237 18.85 -22.00 -19.00
CA ALA A 237 19.93 -22.98 -18.85
C ALA A 237 21.22 -22.35 -18.29
N GLN A 238 21.59 -21.16 -18.78
CA GLN A 238 22.76 -20.41 -18.29
C GLN A 238 22.53 -19.92 -16.83
N ILE A 239 21.33 -19.46 -16.49
CA ILE A 239 21.00 -19.07 -15.11
C ILE A 239 21.16 -20.30 -14.19
N LYS A 240 20.52 -21.42 -14.52
CA LYS A 240 20.63 -22.67 -13.75
C LYS A 240 22.06 -23.21 -13.61
N ASP A 241 22.91 -22.99 -14.60
CA ASP A 241 24.32 -23.33 -14.51
C ASP A 241 25.08 -22.40 -13.55
N LYS A 242 24.86 -21.09 -13.66
CA LYS A 242 25.43 -20.11 -12.72
C LYS A 242 24.93 -20.32 -11.27
N GLU A 243 23.67 -20.69 -11.07
CA GLU A 243 23.16 -21.06 -9.74
C GLU A 243 23.95 -22.22 -9.11
N LYS A 244 24.29 -23.22 -9.89
CA LYS A 244 25.07 -24.38 -9.43
C LYS A 244 26.54 -24.07 -9.14
N THR A 245 27.11 -23.15 -9.93
CA THR A 245 28.55 -22.83 -9.90
C THR A 245 28.88 -21.59 -9.09
N ARG A 246 27.85 -20.88 -8.57
CA ARG A 246 28.01 -19.64 -7.77
C ARG A 246 28.86 -19.90 -6.55
N THR A 247 29.94 -19.14 -6.42
CA THR A 247 30.83 -19.13 -5.27
C THR A 247 30.66 -17.84 -4.47
N GLY A 248 31.00 -17.87 -3.17
CA GLY A 248 30.91 -16.70 -2.30
C GLY A 248 29.59 -16.55 -1.56
N PHE A 249 28.59 -17.35 -1.92
CA PHE A 249 27.36 -17.48 -1.15
C PHE A 249 27.33 -18.85 -0.44
N ARG A 250 26.91 -18.86 0.82
CA ARG A 250 26.99 -20.03 1.69
C ARG A 250 26.01 -21.15 1.31
N PHE A 251 24.83 -20.77 0.83
CA PHE A 251 23.74 -21.70 0.57
C PHE A 251 23.63 -22.02 -0.92
N PRO A 252 23.13 -23.22 -1.31
CA PRO A 252 22.83 -23.49 -2.71
C PRO A 252 21.75 -22.52 -3.20
N ILE A 253 21.84 -22.07 -4.44
CA ILE A 253 20.83 -21.24 -5.10
C ILE A 253 20.03 -22.13 -6.02
N SER A 254 18.71 -21.99 -5.99
CA SER A 254 17.80 -22.70 -6.89
C SER A 254 16.52 -21.88 -7.07
N ASN A 255 16.18 -21.68 -8.32
CA ASN A 255 14.89 -21.09 -8.68
C ASN A 255 14.15 -22.02 -9.64
N ALA A 256 12.82 -22.03 -9.54
CA ALA A 256 11.96 -22.63 -10.55
C ALA A 256 11.71 -21.61 -11.67
N TYR A 257 11.63 -22.08 -12.92
CA TYR A 257 11.47 -21.21 -14.08
C TYR A 257 10.35 -21.67 -15.00
N GLY A 258 9.62 -20.70 -15.54
CA GLY A 258 8.72 -20.89 -16.67
C GLY A 258 8.82 -19.73 -17.63
N TYR A 259 8.46 -19.96 -18.89
CA TYR A 259 8.52 -18.93 -19.92
C TYR A 259 7.34 -19.09 -20.90
N ALA A 260 6.98 -17.99 -21.56
CA ALA A 260 6.02 -18.00 -22.65
C ALA A 260 6.29 -16.84 -23.61
N ALA A 261 6.35 -17.15 -24.91
CA ALA A 261 6.51 -16.15 -25.95
C ALA A 261 5.18 -15.53 -26.35
N ILE A 262 5.19 -14.23 -26.69
CA ILE A 262 4.08 -13.53 -27.33
C ILE A 262 4.27 -13.64 -28.83
N THR A 263 3.52 -14.54 -29.45
CA THR A 263 3.74 -14.91 -30.87
C THR A 263 2.79 -14.19 -31.83
N SER A 264 1.77 -13.52 -31.33
CA SER A 264 0.79 -12.80 -32.15
C SER A 264 0.28 -11.55 -31.45
N LEU A 265 -0.20 -10.57 -32.23
CA LEU A 265 -0.83 -9.34 -31.77
C LEU A 265 -2.09 -9.58 -30.92
N ASP A 266 -2.78 -10.69 -31.16
CA ASP A 266 -4.01 -11.06 -30.41
C ASP A 266 -3.70 -11.73 -29.07
N GLN A 267 -2.46 -12.09 -28.81
CA GLN A 267 -2.04 -12.73 -27.55
C GLN A 267 -1.75 -11.67 -26.51
N SER A 268 -2.58 -11.60 -25.48
CA SER A 268 -2.35 -10.66 -24.39
C SER A 268 -1.12 -11.05 -23.56
N LEU A 269 -0.39 -10.04 -23.05
CA LEU A 269 0.71 -10.24 -22.12
C LEU A 269 0.27 -11.05 -20.88
N TYR A 270 -0.97 -10.86 -20.43
CA TYR A 270 -1.54 -11.65 -19.32
C TYR A 270 -1.65 -13.14 -19.64
N ALA A 271 -1.96 -13.50 -20.88
CA ALA A 271 -2.00 -14.90 -21.30
C ALA A 271 -0.58 -15.52 -21.32
N ALA A 272 0.42 -14.75 -21.74
CA ALA A 272 1.81 -15.18 -21.70
C ALA A 272 2.31 -15.35 -20.25
N ILE A 273 1.97 -14.41 -19.35
CA ILE A 273 2.30 -14.51 -17.92
C ILE A 273 1.67 -15.77 -17.32
N ALA A 274 0.38 -16.02 -17.55
CA ALA A 274 -0.30 -17.22 -17.04
C ALA A 274 0.30 -18.52 -17.60
N GLY A 275 0.76 -18.52 -18.85
CA GLY A 275 1.48 -19.64 -19.47
C GLY A 275 2.84 -19.89 -18.81
N ALA A 276 3.62 -18.84 -18.59
CA ALA A 276 4.91 -18.91 -17.91
C ALA A 276 4.76 -19.36 -16.45
N GLU A 277 3.75 -18.83 -15.72
CA GLU A 277 3.44 -19.23 -14.34
C GLU A 277 3.13 -20.72 -14.23
N LYS A 278 2.27 -21.24 -15.10
CA LYS A 278 1.94 -22.65 -15.14
C LYS A 278 3.17 -23.54 -15.36
N MET A 279 4.07 -23.13 -16.25
CA MET A 279 5.32 -23.85 -16.53
C MET A 279 6.27 -23.78 -15.34
N MET A 280 6.43 -22.61 -14.72
CA MET A 280 7.24 -22.42 -13.50
C MET A 280 6.73 -23.32 -12.36
N TYR A 281 5.43 -23.40 -12.17
CA TYR A 281 4.85 -24.28 -11.15
C TYR A 281 5.19 -25.76 -11.39
N GLN A 282 5.19 -26.22 -12.64
CA GLN A 282 5.61 -27.58 -12.99
C GLN A 282 7.10 -27.81 -12.69
N ASP A 283 7.97 -26.84 -13.01
CA ASP A 283 9.40 -26.90 -12.68
C ASP A 283 9.61 -26.93 -11.15
N LYS A 284 8.84 -26.14 -10.40
CA LYS A 284 8.89 -26.09 -8.93
C LYS A 284 8.57 -27.43 -8.28
N VAL A 285 7.56 -28.13 -8.78
CA VAL A 285 7.18 -29.47 -8.26
C VAL A 285 8.31 -30.48 -8.49
N ASN A 286 8.97 -30.45 -9.65
CA ASN A 286 9.99 -31.43 -10.02
C ASN A 286 11.31 -31.25 -9.24
N PHE A 287 11.64 -30.04 -8.79
CA PHE A 287 12.95 -29.72 -8.18
C PHE A 287 12.93 -29.51 -6.67
N LYS A 288 11.78 -29.24 -6.07
CA LYS A 288 11.64 -28.85 -4.67
C LYS A 288 12.24 -29.88 -3.68
N GLU A 289 12.04 -31.16 -3.92
CA GLU A 289 12.48 -32.22 -3.00
C GLU A 289 14.01 -32.32 -2.93
N ASN A 290 14.71 -32.35 -4.05
CA ASN A 290 16.16 -32.46 -4.10
C ASN A 290 16.89 -31.23 -3.51
N TYR A 291 16.32 -30.05 -3.65
CA TYR A 291 16.90 -28.81 -3.12
C TYR A 291 16.73 -28.73 -1.61
N LEU A 292 15.55 -29.06 -1.08
CA LEU A 292 15.30 -29.08 0.35
C LEU A 292 16.18 -30.09 1.08
N VAL A 293 16.43 -31.26 0.51
CA VAL A 293 17.36 -32.24 1.09
C VAL A 293 18.75 -31.63 1.28
N LYS A 294 19.28 -30.93 0.28
CA LYS A 294 20.60 -30.26 0.40
C LYS A 294 20.62 -29.19 1.49
N LEU A 295 19.56 -28.38 1.62
CA LEU A 295 19.45 -27.38 2.68
C LEU A 295 19.38 -28.02 4.07
N ILE A 296 18.65 -29.13 4.20
CA ILE A 296 18.53 -29.89 5.47
C ILE A 296 19.90 -30.47 5.86
N GLU A 297 20.62 -31.09 4.92
CA GLU A 297 21.97 -31.63 5.17
C GLU A 297 22.96 -30.53 5.62
N MET A 298 22.84 -29.32 5.09
CA MET A 298 23.67 -28.19 5.51
C MET A 298 23.29 -27.71 6.90
N ALA A 299 21.99 -27.58 7.21
CA ALA A 299 21.52 -27.20 8.53
C ALA A 299 21.96 -28.18 9.63
N GLN A 300 22.05 -29.48 9.30
CA GLN A 300 22.53 -30.53 10.23
C GLN A 300 24.03 -30.53 10.48
N LYS A 301 24.83 -29.92 9.58
CA LYS A 301 26.29 -29.84 9.73
C LYS A 301 26.76 -28.63 10.56
N ASP A 302 25.89 -27.67 10.79
CA ASP A 302 26.16 -26.46 11.57
C ASP A 302 25.77 -26.59 13.06
N PHE A 303 25.24 -27.74 13.46
CA PHE A 303 25.04 -28.16 14.84
C PHE A 303 26.04 -29.30 15.21
#